data_1abcca7c858dc9e7b8d94e61bf299b86
#
_entry.id   1abcca7c858dc9e7b8d94e61bf299b86
#
_cell.length_a   1.000
_cell.length_b   1.000
_cell.length_c   1.000
_cell.angle_alpha   90.00
_cell.angle_beta   90.00
_cell.angle_gamma   90.00
#
_symmetry.space_group_name_H-M   'P 1'
#
loop_
_entity.id
_entity.type
_entity.pdbx_description
1 polymer ?
#
loop_
_entity_poly.entity_id
_entity_poly.type
_entity_poly.pdbx_seq_one_letter_code
_entity_poly.pdbx_strand_id
1 'polypeptide(L)'
;MVLVPLSSAQRRLWFLFCLEGPSATYNVPLVLRLRGLLDASALALAVGDVVGRHESLRTVFVVDDDGVPHQRVDPLGDFAVRVVEGSGDLDALVAEEVGHTFDLANEWPVRASVVRISDVEHVLVLVLHHSAADGESLGPLGRDLAFAYGARRRGRAPVFPELPVGYRDYALWQEELLGEEDDPDSVVSRQLDYWRTELRDVPEPLALPLDRPRPAVASHHGDLVEFRVDPGLVASLEELAARSECTMSMVFQAALGVLLFHLGAGRDVPVGSPIAGRVDAALDDLVGFFVNTWVLRVDLSGSPSFAEVLGRVREKALAAYDNQDVPFERVVEVLNPERSTAYNPLFQVMLAWQNTSYSALELEGVSVTQEIAGTGTARFDLLFNLHQPRGDAAATRAPVFGEIEYATELFDRVSVEVLAARFVRVLQQVVSTPSARIDGIDVLSVEERNWLLRELNPVRVEVPER
;
A
#
# COMPACT_ATOMS: atom_id res chain seq x y z
N MET A 1 2.32 34.97 -1.16
CA MET A 1 2.03 33.53 -1.26
C MET A 1 2.30 32.96 0.12
N VAL A 2 1.33 32.29 0.75
CA VAL A 2 1.49 31.75 2.10
C VAL A 2 2.18 30.39 1.94
N LEU A 3 3.37 30.23 2.50
CA LEU A 3 4.05 28.95 2.65
C LEU A 3 3.43 28.22 3.86
N VAL A 4 3.14 26.94 3.68
CA VAL A 4 2.54 26.09 4.71
C VAL A 4 3.49 24.90 4.94
N PRO A 5 3.72 24.46 6.19
CA PRO A 5 4.61 23.33 6.43
C PRO A 5 4.15 22.08 5.72
N LEU A 6 5.06 21.17 5.41
CA LEU A 6 4.72 19.85 4.92
C LEU A 6 4.01 19.07 6.03
N SER A 7 3.01 18.26 5.68
CA SER A 7 2.54 17.21 6.60
C SER A 7 3.69 16.24 6.92
N SER A 8 3.58 15.51 8.01
CA SER A 8 4.60 14.52 8.39
C SER A 8 4.86 13.51 7.27
N ALA A 9 3.79 13.01 6.63
CA ALA A 9 3.90 12.08 5.51
C ALA A 9 4.60 12.69 4.28
N GLN A 10 4.30 13.96 3.94
CA GLN A 10 4.98 14.67 2.86
C GLN A 10 6.45 14.93 3.19
N ARG A 11 6.78 15.27 4.44
CA ARG A 11 8.17 15.52 4.90
C ARG A 11 9.04 14.28 4.70
N ARG A 12 8.50 13.10 4.97
CA ARG A 12 9.15 11.82 4.69
C ARG A 12 9.49 11.66 3.21
N LEU A 13 8.52 11.84 2.32
CA LEU A 13 8.75 11.66 0.88
C LEU A 13 9.69 12.71 0.31
N TRP A 14 9.64 13.94 0.83
CA TRP A 14 10.59 14.98 0.49
C TRP A 14 12.02 14.62 0.92
N PHE A 15 12.18 14.09 2.14
CA PHE A 15 13.49 13.63 2.61
C PHE A 15 14.07 12.52 1.71
N LEU A 16 13.25 11.53 1.36
CA LEU A 16 13.66 10.44 0.44
C LEU A 16 14.00 10.97 -0.95
N PHE A 17 13.19 11.88 -1.49
CA PHE A 17 13.49 12.55 -2.75
C PHE A 17 14.82 13.29 -2.74
N CYS A 18 15.15 13.99 -1.66
CA CYS A 18 16.44 14.68 -1.51
C CYS A 18 17.62 13.69 -1.35
N LEU A 19 17.40 12.54 -0.71
CA LEU A 19 18.44 11.56 -0.42
C LEU A 19 18.75 10.66 -1.63
N GLU A 20 17.70 10.17 -2.31
CA GLU A 20 17.80 9.12 -3.35
C GLU A 20 17.64 9.70 -4.76
N GLY A 21 17.11 10.91 -4.88
CA GLY A 21 16.72 11.53 -6.16
C GLY A 21 15.32 11.14 -6.61
N PRO A 22 14.88 11.66 -7.78
CA PRO A 22 13.59 11.33 -8.35
C PRO A 22 13.46 9.84 -8.66
N SER A 23 12.34 9.22 -8.25
CA SER A 23 12.08 7.78 -8.41
C SER A 23 10.61 7.52 -8.69
N ALA A 24 10.29 6.44 -9.40
CA ALA A 24 8.93 5.96 -9.59
C ALA A 24 8.41 5.12 -8.40
N THR A 25 9.23 4.87 -7.38
CA THR A 25 8.91 4.00 -6.24
C THR A 25 7.66 4.45 -5.47
N TYR A 26 7.40 5.75 -5.46
CA TYR A 26 6.22 6.32 -4.80
C TYR A 26 5.12 6.75 -5.77
N ASN A 27 5.12 6.22 -6.99
CA ASN A 27 4.02 6.41 -7.91
C ASN A 27 2.82 5.54 -7.51
N VAL A 28 1.63 6.11 -7.67
CA VAL A 28 0.33 5.43 -7.50
C VAL A 28 -0.33 5.41 -8.89
N PRO A 29 -0.12 4.34 -9.67
CA PRO A 29 -0.72 4.24 -10.99
C PRO A 29 -2.19 3.83 -10.90
N LEU A 30 -3.03 4.46 -11.69
CA LEU A 30 -4.42 4.10 -11.94
C LEU A 30 -4.58 3.90 -13.44
N VAL A 31 -4.56 2.64 -13.88
CA VAL A 31 -4.74 2.25 -15.28
C VAL A 31 -6.15 1.75 -15.47
N LEU A 32 -6.92 2.42 -16.31
CA LEU A 32 -8.34 2.14 -16.52
C LEU A 32 -8.63 1.85 -17.98
N ARG A 33 -9.07 0.64 -18.27
CA ARG A 33 -9.60 0.28 -19.61
C ARG A 33 -11.04 0.72 -19.72
N LEU A 34 -11.31 1.53 -20.73
CA LEU A 34 -12.58 2.22 -20.99
C LEU A 34 -13.18 1.65 -22.26
N ARG A 35 -14.32 0.96 -22.17
CA ARG A 35 -15.03 0.39 -23.32
C ARG A 35 -16.39 1.04 -23.49
N GLY A 36 -16.62 1.63 -24.65
CA GLY A 36 -17.84 2.37 -25.02
C GLY A 36 -17.52 3.62 -25.82
N LEU A 37 -18.54 4.43 -26.09
CA LEU A 37 -18.38 5.71 -26.81
C LEU A 37 -17.85 6.79 -25.85
N LEU A 38 -16.52 6.85 -25.72
CA LEU A 38 -15.84 7.82 -24.88
C LEU A 38 -15.72 9.18 -25.60
N ASP A 39 -16.08 10.26 -24.91
CA ASP A 39 -15.69 11.62 -25.31
C ASP A 39 -14.34 11.94 -24.65
N ALA A 40 -13.25 11.70 -25.39
CA ALA A 40 -11.89 11.91 -24.88
C ALA A 40 -11.60 13.38 -24.54
N SER A 41 -12.24 14.33 -25.25
CA SER A 41 -12.10 15.76 -24.96
C SER A 41 -12.79 16.13 -23.66
N ALA A 42 -13.99 15.62 -23.42
CA ALA A 42 -14.70 15.79 -22.15
C ALA A 42 -13.93 15.14 -20.98
N LEU A 43 -13.31 13.98 -21.20
CA LEU A 43 -12.49 13.31 -20.19
C LEU A 43 -11.24 14.13 -19.83
N ALA A 44 -10.55 14.66 -20.84
CA ALA A 44 -9.37 15.50 -20.62
C ALA A 44 -9.71 16.76 -19.80
N LEU A 45 -10.83 17.43 -20.13
CA LEU A 45 -11.31 18.57 -19.36
C LEU A 45 -11.72 18.17 -17.94
N ALA A 46 -12.35 17.01 -17.76
CA ALA A 46 -12.78 16.52 -16.46
C ALA A 46 -11.59 16.22 -15.53
N VAL A 47 -10.50 15.66 -16.06
CA VAL A 47 -9.26 15.45 -15.29
C VAL A 47 -8.70 16.80 -14.83
N GLY A 48 -8.67 17.81 -15.71
CA GLY A 48 -8.25 19.17 -15.34
C GLY A 48 -9.13 19.81 -14.26
N ASP A 49 -10.45 19.58 -14.30
CA ASP A 49 -11.37 20.06 -13.25
C ASP A 49 -11.08 19.42 -11.88
N VAL A 50 -10.76 18.12 -11.86
CA VAL A 50 -10.41 17.40 -10.65
C VAL A 50 -9.07 17.88 -10.08
N VAL A 51 -8.07 18.10 -10.92
CA VAL A 51 -6.78 18.72 -10.52
C VAL A 51 -7.01 20.12 -9.95
N GLY A 52 -7.93 20.88 -10.55
CA GLY A 52 -8.32 22.21 -10.03
C GLY A 52 -8.99 22.15 -8.66
N ARG A 53 -9.80 21.13 -8.42
CA ARG A 53 -10.52 20.94 -7.15
C ARG A 53 -9.62 20.60 -6.00
N HIS A 54 -8.67 19.67 -6.20
CA HIS A 54 -7.82 19.12 -5.14
C HIS A 54 -6.43 19.78 -5.15
N GLU A 55 -6.15 20.59 -4.13
CA GLU A 55 -4.91 21.35 -4.01
C GLU A 55 -3.66 20.45 -3.97
N SER A 56 -3.74 19.27 -3.37
CA SER A 56 -2.65 18.32 -3.29
C SER A 56 -2.09 17.94 -4.67
N LEU A 57 -2.96 17.85 -5.70
CA LEU A 57 -2.58 17.49 -7.07
C LEU A 57 -1.82 18.61 -7.82
N ARG A 58 -1.75 19.80 -7.25
CA ARG A 58 -1.00 20.97 -7.80
C ARG A 58 -0.09 21.61 -6.76
N THR A 59 0.30 20.82 -5.76
CA THR A 59 1.22 21.22 -4.71
C THR A 59 2.63 20.76 -5.08
N VAL A 60 3.58 21.69 -5.05
CA VAL A 60 5.02 21.41 -5.16
C VAL A 60 5.71 21.80 -3.85
N PHE A 61 6.89 21.25 -3.63
CA PHE A 61 7.65 21.51 -2.41
C PHE A 61 8.75 22.52 -2.68
N VAL A 62 8.82 23.54 -1.86
CA VAL A 62 9.82 24.61 -1.95
C VAL A 62 10.56 24.71 -0.63
N VAL A 63 11.84 25.03 -0.72
CA VAL A 63 12.68 25.22 0.46
C VAL A 63 12.84 26.72 0.69
N ASP A 64 12.65 27.18 1.92
CA ASP A 64 12.85 28.57 2.29
C ASP A 64 14.36 28.92 2.52
N ASP A 65 14.63 30.17 2.88
CA ASP A 65 16.01 30.67 3.11
C ASP A 65 16.69 29.96 4.29
N ASP A 66 15.94 29.38 5.21
CA ASP A 66 16.44 28.65 6.39
C ASP A 66 16.63 27.15 6.10
N GLY A 67 16.30 26.69 4.89
CA GLY A 67 16.41 25.28 4.46
C GLY A 67 15.20 24.42 4.85
N VAL A 68 14.09 25.03 5.28
CA VAL A 68 12.88 24.31 5.68
C VAL A 68 11.96 24.09 4.48
N PRO A 69 11.49 22.84 4.22
CA PRO A 69 10.58 22.56 3.12
C PRO A 69 9.13 22.96 3.46
N HIS A 70 8.45 23.54 2.47
CA HIS A 70 7.08 24.03 2.57
C HIS A 70 6.25 23.61 1.37
N GLN A 71 4.94 23.51 1.56
CA GLN A 71 3.96 23.36 0.48
C GLN A 71 3.77 24.70 -0.25
N ARG A 72 3.86 24.66 -1.57
CA ARG A 72 3.43 25.73 -2.45
C ARG A 72 2.31 25.19 -3.35
N VAL A 73 1.10 25.65 -3.14
CA VAL A 73 -0.03 25.34 -4.01
C VAL A 73 0.00 26.28 -5.19
N ASP A 74 0.25 25.75 -6.38
CA ASP A 74 0.27 26.57 -7.59
C ASP A 74 -1.18 26.96 -8.00
N PRO A 75 -1.35 28.15 -8.61
CA PRO A 75 -2.63 28.52 -9.18
C PRO A 75 -3.02 27.52 -10.26
N LEU A 76 -4.34 27.30 -10.43
CA LEU A 76 -4.84 26.46 -11.51
C LEU A 76 -4.39 27.04 -12.85
N GLY A 77 -3.65 26.25 -13.61
CA GLY A 77 -3.25 26.46 -14.98
C GLY A 77 -3.91 25.44 -15.90
N ASP A 78 -3.53 25.46 -17.18
CA ASP A 78 -3.97 24.44 -18.12
C ASP A 78 -3.29 23.11 -17.79
N PHE A 79 -4.08 22.13 -17.32
CA PHE A 79 -3.60 20.76 -17.13
C PHE A 79 -3.72 20.00 -18.44
N ALA A 80 -2.58 19.55 -18.97
CA ALA A 80 -2.54 18.84 -20.23
C ALA A 80 -2.73 17.33 -20.02
N VAL A 81 -3.79 16.77 -20.58
CA VAL A 81 -3.95 15.31 -20.72
C VAL A 81 -3.38 14.91 -22.09
N ARG A 82 -2.39 14.04 -22.08
CA ARG A 82 -1.75 13.54 -23.31
C ARG A 82 -2.70 12.55 -23.99
N VAL A 83 -3.11 12.81 -25.23
CA VAL A 83 -3.87 11.85 -26.04
C VAL A 83 -2.93 11.17 -27.02
N VAL A 84 -2.84 9.85 -26.97
CA VAL A 84 -1.93 9.03 -27.78
C VAL A 84 -2.73 8.04 -28.59
N GLU A 85 -2.41 7.92 -29.90
CA GLU A 85 -2.97 6.85 -30.73
C GLU A 85 -2.24 5.54 -30.44
N GLY A 86 -2.98 4.53 -29.99
CA GLY A 86 -2.44 3.23 -29.56
C GLY A 86 -2.12 2.29 -30.73
N SER A 87 -1.37 2.75 -31.73
CA SER A 87 -0.90 1.92 -32.86
C SER A 87 0.35 1.08 -32.54
N GLY A 88 0.86 1.18 -31.31
CA GLY A 88 2.09 0.51 -30.83
C GLY A 88 1.83 -0.48 -29.71
N ASP A 89 2.91 -0.81 -29.00
CA ASP A 89 2.89 -1.64 -27.81
C ASP A 89 2.25 -0.89 -26.62
N LEU A 90 1.02 -1.24 -26.26
CA LEU A 90 0.27 -0.62 -25.17
C LEU A 90 0.99 -0.81 -23.83
N ASP A 91 1.54 -1.98 -23.59
CA ASP A 91 2.21 -2.29 -22.32
C ASP A 91 3.46 -1.42 -22.14
N ALA A 92 4.21 -1.19 -23.24
CA ALA A 92 5.36 -0.29 -23.21
C ALA A 92 4.94 1.18 -22.95
N LEU A 93 3.82 1.65 -23.54
CA LEU A 93 3.29 2.99 -23.30
C LEU A 93 2.82 3.17 -21.85
N VAL A 94 2.13 2.17 -21.30
CA VAL A 94 1.70 2.17 -19.90
C VAL A 94 2.91 2.18 -18.98
N ALA A 95 3.92 1.33 -19.24
CA ALA A 95 5.14 1.26 -18.45
C ALA A 95 5.93 2.59 -18.48
N GLU A 96 6.01 3.27 -19.62
CA GLU A 96 6.63 4.60 -19.74
C GLU A 96 5.94 5.63 -18.84
N GLU A 97 4.60 5.70 -18.90
CA GLU A 97 3.84 6.66 -18.10
C GLU A 97 3.91 6.35 -16.60
N VAL A 98 3.76 5.08 -16.22
CA VAL A 98 3.80 4.63 -14.82
C VAL A 98 5.20 4.78 -14.21
N GLY A 99 6.24 4.60 -15.01
CA GLY A 99 7.64 4.75 -14.62
C GLY A 99 8.14 6.19 -14.58
N HIS A 100 7.28 7.20 -14.80
CA HIS A 100 7.69 8.62 -14.72
C HIS A 100 8.27 8.96 -13.36
N THR A 101 9.38 9.70 -13.33
CA THR A 101 10.03 10.15 -12.10
C THR A 101 9.69 11.63 -11.85
N PHE A 102 8.84 11.88 -10.85
CA PHE A 102 8.39 13.24 -10.53
C PHE A 102 9.48 14.11 -9.90
N ASP A 103 9.62 15.34 -10.38
CA ASP A 103 10.37 16.39 -9.69
C ASP A 103 9.43 17.14 -8.73
N LEU A 104 9.43 16.73 -7.46
CA LEU A 104 8.52 17.28 -6.45
C LEU A 104 8.69 18.78 -6.18
N ALA A 105 9.82 19.38 -6.62
CA ALA A 105 10.06 20.81 -6.49
C ALA A 105 9.46 21.64 -7.62
N ASN A 106 9.33 21.07 -8.84
CA ASN A 106 9.07 21.85 -10.05
C ASN A 106 7.89 21.38 -10.88
N GLU A 107 7.35 20.16 -10.66
CA GLU A 107 6.18 19.66 -11.38
C GLU A 107 5.06 19.20 -10.45
N TRP A 108 3.83 19.29 -10.94
CA TRP A 108 2.68 18.79 -10.20
C TRP A 108 2.74 17.27 -10.07
N PRO A 109 2.40 16.72 -8.90
CA PRO A 109 2.52 15.29 -8.62
C PRO A 109 1.38 14.46 -9.25
N VAL A 110 1.03 14.79 -10.49
CA VAL A 110 -0.02 14.12 -11.27
C VAL A 110 0.27 14.20 -12.78
N ARG A 111 0.10 13.06 -13.47
CA ARG A 111 0.13 12.97 -14.94
C ARG A 111 -1.08 12.19 -15.43
N ALA A 112 -1.56 12.50 -16.62
CA ALA A 112 -2.66 11.81 -17.25
C ALA A 112 -2.44 11.61 -18.74
N SER A 113 -2.70 10.39 -19.23
CA SER A 113 -2.65 10.04 -20.65
C SER A 113 -3.87 9.22 -21.02
N VAL A 114 -4.45 9.49 -22.18
CA VAL A 114 -5.51 8.68 -22.79
C VAL A 114 -4.94 8.00 -24.04
N VAL A 115 -4.83 6.70 -24.00
CA VAL A 115 -4.42 5.89 -25.16
C VAL A 115 -5.67 5.42 -25.90
N ARG A 116 -5.84 5.85 -27.16
CA ARG A 116 -6.95 5.40 -28.01
C ARG A 116 -6.56 4.13 -28.74
N ILE A 117 -7.23 3.01 -28.41
CA ILE A 117 -7.03 1.73 -29.07
C ILE A 117 -7.95 1.61 -30.29
N SER A 118 -9.20 2.05 -30.14
CA SER A 118 -10.22 2.09 -31.20
C SER A 118 -11.25 3.17 -30.90
N ASP A 119 -12.28 3.29 -31.74
CA ASP A 119 -13.39 4.23 -31.50
C ASP A 119 -14.20 3.92 -30.25
N VAL A 120 -14.11 2.70 -29.75
CA VAL A 120 -14.88 2.20 -28.59
C VAL A 120 -14.02 1.60 -27.48
N GLU A 121 -12.70 1.74 -27.58
CA GLU A 121 -11.78 1.22 -26.58
C GLU A 121 -10.62 2.18 -26.36
N HIS A 122 -10.45 2.59 -25.10
CA HIS A 122 -9.39 3.51 -24.66
C HIS A 122 -8.78 3.00 -23.36
N VAL A 123 -7.57 3.48 -23.05
CA VAL A 123 -6.95 3.28 -21.72
C VAL A 123 -6.62 4.67 -21.17
N LEU A 124 -7.16 4.97 -19.99
CA LEU A 124 -6.75 6.12 -19.19
C LEU A 124 -5.64 5.68 -18.26
N VAL A 125 -4.48 6.29 -18.36
CA VAL A 125 -3.36 6.13 -17.42
C VAL A 125 -3.27 7.41 -16.61
N LEU A 126 -3.60 7.32 -15.33
CA LEU A 126 -3.44 8.40 -14.36
C LEU A 126 -2.34 7.98 -13.38
N VAL A 127 -1.29 8.77 -13.30
CA VAL A 127 -0.17 8.52 -12.39
C VAL A 127 -0.12 9.65 -11.38
N LEU A 128 -0.26 9.31 -10.11
CA LEU A 128 -0.14 10.23 -8.99
C LEU A 128 1.15 9.93 -8.24
N HIS A 129 1.84 10.96 -7.75
CA HIS A 129 2.88 10.71 -6.77
C HIS A 129 2.25 10.59 -5.37
N HIS A 130 2.75 9.70 -4.55
CA HIS A 130 2.18 9.43 -3.22
C HIS A 130 2.17 10.67 -2.29
N SER A 131 2.99 11.70 -2.57
CA SER A 131 2.93 12.99 -1.86
C SER A 131 1.61 13.74 -2.00
N ALA A 132 0.80 13.39 -3.01
CA ALA A 132 -0.47 14.05 -3.33
C ALA A 132 -1.69 13.15 -3.16
N ALA A 133 -1.53 11.83 -3.05
CA ALA A 133 -2.63 10.88 -2.93
C ALA A 133 -2.22 9.60 -2.23
N ASP A 134 -3.19 8.94 -1.62
CA ASP A 134 -3.10 7.60 -1.05
C ASP A 134 -4.23 6.69 -1.57
N GLY A 135 -4.31 5.46 -1.08
CA GLY A 135 -5.33 4.50 -1.50
C GLY A 135 -6.77 4.99 -1.26
N GLU A 136 -7.03 5.63 -0.11
CA GLU A 136 -8.35 6.17 0.22
C GLU A 136 -8.71 7.38 -0.66
N SER A 137 -7.75 8.10 -1.18
CA SER A 137 -7.94 9.22 -2.12
C SER A 137 -8.54 8.79 -3.46
N LEU A 138 -8.38 7.53 -3.87
CA LEU A 138 -8.85 7.03 -5.16
C LEU A 138 -10.39 7.01 -5.25
N GLY A 139 -11.07 6.83 -4.11
CA GLY A 139 -12.54 6.90 -4.04
C GLY A 139 -13.08 8.30 -4.38
N PRO A 140 -12.72 9.35 -3.64
CA PRO A 140 -13.07 10.74 -3.96
C PRO A 140 -12.64 11.15 -5.37
N LEU A 141 -11.43 10.81 -5.79
CA LEU A 141 -10.90 11.10 -7.12
C LEU A 141 -11.81 10.52 -8.22
N GLY A 142 -12.21 9.26 -8.10
CA GLY A 142 -13.08 8.58 -9.06
C GLY A 142 -14.49 9.18 -9.11
N ARG A 143 -15.08 9.49 -7.95
CA ARG A 143 -16.40 10.16 -7.88
C ARG A 143 -16.38 11.55 -8.55
N ASP A 144 -15.36 12.34 -8.25
CA ASP A 144 -15.24 13.70 -8.79
C ASP A 144 -14.96 13.65 -10.30
N LEU A 145 -14.15 12.69 -10.78
CA LEU A 145 -13.90 12.50 -12.20
C LEU A 145 -15.17 12.09 -12.96
N ALA A 146 -15.96 11.17 -12.42
CA ALA A 146 -17.24 10.76 -13.00
C ALA A 146 -18.23 11.94 -13.09
N PHE A 147 -18.32 12.73 -12.00
CA PHE A 147 -19.17 13.92 -11.95
C PHE A 147 -18.75 14.97 -12.98
N ALA A 148 -17.45 15.28 -13.05
CA ALA A 148 -16.89 16.25 -13.99
C ALA A 148 -17.08 15.78 -15.44
N TYR A 149 -16.79 14.52 -15.74
CA TYR A 149 -17.00 13.95 -17.07
C TYR A 149 -18.45 14.08 -17.53
N GLY A 150 -19.42 13.74 -16.68
CA GLY A 150 -20.83 13.88 -16.99
C GLY A 150 -21.23 15.35 -17.26
N ALA A 151 -20.66 16.34 -16.58
CA ALA A 151 -20.88 17.75 -16.81
C ALA A 151 -20.25 18.20 -18.15
N ARG A 152 -18.99 17.81 -18.41
CA ARG A 152 -18.24 18.18 -19.63
C ARG A 152 -18.86 17.58 -20.90
N ARG A 153 -19.34 16.34 -20.85
CA ARG A 153 -20.13 15.75 -21.96
C ARG A 153 -21.36 16.55 -22.32
N ARG A 154 -21.96 17.26 -21.37
CA ARG A 154 -23.11 18.17 -21.58
C ARG A 154 -22.69 19.59 -21.93
N GLY A 155 -21.40 19.82 -22.23
CA GLY A 155 -20.85 21.11 -22.60
C GLY A 155 -20.82 22.14 -21.45
N ARG A 156 -20.78 21.68 -20.18
CA ARG A 156 -20.79 22.56 -18.99
C ARG A 156 -19.59 22.23 -18.09
N ALA A 157 -19.06 23.25 -17.40
CA ALA A 157 -18.13 23.04 -16.33
C ALA A 157 -18.84 22.38 -15.14
N PRO A 158 -18.16 21.47 -14.39
CA PRO A 158 -18.73 20.92 -13.17
C PRO A 158 -18.85 21.99 -12.09
N VAL A 159 -19.88 21.87 -11.24
CA VAL A 159 -20.00 22.66 -10.01
C VAL A 159 -19.92 21.69 -8.86
N PHE A 160 -18.73 21.53 -8.29
CA PHE A 160 -18.50 20.65 -7.17
C PHE A 160 -19.07 21.23 -5.87
N PRO A 161 -19.53 20.40 -4.93
CA PRO A 161 -19.73 20.81 -3.55
C PRO A 161 -18.41 21.35 -2.98
N GLU A 162 -18.50 22.34 -2.08
CA GLU A 162 -17.32 22.87 -1.40
C GLU A 162 -16.71 21.82 -0.48
N LEU A 163 -15.37 21.70 -0.46
CA LEU A 163 -14.68 20.86 0.51
C LEU A 163 -14.63 21.58 1.84
N PRO A 164 -14.93 20.89 2.97
CA PRO A 164 -14.98 21.54 4.29
C PRO A 164 -13.61 22.07 4.72
N VAL A 165 -12.52 21.40 4.30
CA VAL A 165 -11.13 21.76 4.59
C VAL A 165 -10.25 21.47 3.37
N GLY A 166 -9.04 22.04 3.33
CA GLY A 166 -8.00 21.72 2.35
C GLY A 166 -6.91 20.82 2.95
N TYR A 167 -6.05 20.27 2.11
CA TYR A 167 -4.93 19.45 2.59
C TYR A 167 -3.92 20.29 3.42
N ARG A 168 -3.79 21.57 3.12
CA ARG A 168 -2.99 22.51 3.92
C ARG A 168 -3.51 22.68 5.34
N ASP A 169 -4.83 22.73 5.50
CA ASP A 169 -5.46 22.85 6.82
C ASP A 169 -5.20 21.58 7.64
N TYR A 170 -5.22 20.40 6.99
CA TYR A 170 -4.83 19.14 7.61
C TYR A 170 -3.38 19.17 8.11
N ALA A 171 -2.43 19.68 7.31
CA ALA A 171 -1.02 19.73 7.71
C ALA A 171 -0.80 20.60 8.96
N LEU A 172 -1.48 21.74 9.04
CA LEU A 172 -1.45 22.63 10.22
C LEU A 172 -2.12 21.98 11.42
N TRP A 173 -3.29 21.38 11.23
CA TRP A 173 -4.00 20.68 12.29
C TRP A 173 -3.18 19.49 12.84
N GLN A 174 -2.49 18.74 11.98
CA GLN A 174 -1.65 17.62 12.41
C GLN A 174 -0.51 18.09 13.33
N GLU A 175 0.13 19.21 13.02
CA GLU A 175 1.18 19.80 13.85
C GLU A 175 0.64 20.24 15.21
N GLU A 176 -0.52 20.91 15.24
CA GLU A 176 -1.20 21.32 16.47
C GLU A 176 -1.64 20.11 17.33
N LEU A 177 -2.17 19.05 16.69
CA LEU A 177 -2.61 17.82 17.37
C LEU A 177 -1.44 17.12 18.07
N LEU A 178 -0.30 17.01 17.41
CA LEU A 178 0.88 16.31 17.94
C LEU A 178 1.48 17.03 19.13
N GLY A 179 1.54 18.36 19.09
CA GLY A 179 2.15 19.19 20.12
C GLY A 179 3.67 19.09 20.13
N GLU A 180 4.29 19.64 21.18
CA GLU A 180 5.76 19.70 21.31
C GLU A 180 6.33 18.45 21.99
N GLU A 181 7.51 17.99 21.54
CA GLU A 181 8.12 16.76 22.08
C GLU A 181 8.73 16.93 23.48
N ASP A 182 9.02 18.15 23.89
CA ASP A 182 9.52 18.47 25.25
C ASP A 182 8.38 18.60 26.29
N ASP A 183 7.10 18.61 25.84
CA ASP A 183 5.95 18.50 26.71
C ASP A 183 5.58 17.02 26.93
N PRO A 184 5.76 16.47 28.15
CA PRO A 184 5.46 15.06 28.43
C PRO A 184 3.95 14.74 28.31
N ASP A 185 3.07 15.73 28.35
CA ASP A 185 1.63 15.57 28.23
C ASP A 185 1.14 15.72 26.78
N SER A 186 2.03 16.03 25.83
CA SER A 186 1.70 16.10 24.40
C SER A 186 1.35 14.74 23.82
N VAL A 187 0.62 14.71 22.71
CA VAL A 187 0.30 13.47 21.98
C VAL A 187 1.56 12.79 21.50
N VAL A 188 2.47 13.56 20.90
CA VAL A 188 3.71 13.01 20.32
C VAL A 188 4.58 12.34 21.39
N SER A 189 4.77 12.97 22.56
CA SER A 189 5.61 12.42 23.63
C SER A 189 5.06 11.11 24.19
N ARG A 190 3.75 11.05 24.50
CA ARG A 190 3.10 9.84 25.01
C ARG A 190 3.17 8.69 24.01
N GLN A 191 2.88 8.95 22.74
CA GLN A 191 2.90 7.92 21.70
C GLN A 191 4.32 7.45 21.38
N LEU A 192 5.31 8.33 21.40
CA LEU A 192 6.73 7.94 21.27
C LEU A 192 7.17 7.01 22.40
N ASP A 193 6.74 7.24 23.63
CA ASP A 193 7.06 6.38 24.78
C ASP A 193 6.44 4.98 24.64
N TYR A 194 5.21 4.91 24.11
CA TYR A 194 4.61 3.63 23.74
C TYR A 194 5.46 2.89 22.70
N TRP A 195 5.82 3.53 21.60
CA TRP A 195 6.58 2.90 20.52
C TRP A 195 8.01 2.53 20.94
N ARG A 196 8.66 3.32 21.78
CA ARG A 196 9.95 2.95 22.38
C ARG A 196 9.88 1.64 23.15
N THR A 197 8.78 1.41 23.84
CA THR A 197 8.57 0.20 24.63
C THR A 197 8.22 -0.98 23.75
N GLU A 198 7.27 -0.81 22.84
CA GLU A 198 6.78 -1.89 21.95
C GLU A 198 7.85 -2.38 20.97
N LEU A 199 8.66 -1.47 20.41
CA LEU A 199 9.66 -1.80 19.40
C LEU A 199 11.08 -1.96 19.95
N ARG A 200 11.24 -2.06 21.28
CA ARG A 200 12.54 -2.31 21.89
C ARG A 200 13.08 -3.67 21.44
N ASP A 201 14.35 -3.69 21.00
CA ASP A 201 15.07 -4.90 20.58
C ASP A 201 14.32 -5.69 19.47
N VAL A 202 13.60 -4.99 18.59
CA VAL A 202 12.95 -5.61 17.41
C VAL A 202 14.01 -6.28 16.54
N PRO A 203 13.77 -7.53 16.04
CA PRO A 203 14.72 -8.18 15.14
C PRO A 203 14.92 -7.39 13.84
N GLU A 204 16.19 -7.07 13.53
CA GLU A 204 16.53 -6.28 12.33
C GLU A 204 17.92 -6.66 11.80
N PRO A 205 18.06 -6.99 10.48
CA PRO A 205 16.96 -7.28 9.57
C PRO A 205 16.28 -8.62 9.86
N LEU A 206 15.01 -8.74 9.46
CA LEU A 206 14.28 -9.99 9.55
C LEU A 206 14.94 -11.06 8.67
N ALA A 207 15.12 -12.27 9.21
CA ALA A 207 15.69 -13.40 8.46
C ALA A 207 14.66 -13.94 7.46
N LEU A 208 14.76 -13.53 6.20
CA LEU A 208 13.91 -13.98 5.11
C LEU A 208 14.61 -15.05 4.27
N PRO A 209 13.86 -15.95 3.60
CA PRO A 209 14.44 -16.98 2.73
C PRO A 209 14.84 -16.40 1.37
N LEU A 210 15.88 -15.58 1.35
CA LEU A 210 16.35 -14.89 0.17
C LEU A 210 16.97 -15.86 -0.85
N ASP A 211 16.72 -15.65 -2.15
CA ASP A 211 17.36 -16.39 -3.23
C ASP A 211 18.80 -15.90 -3.50
N ARG A 212 19.08 -14.65 -3.12
CA ARG A 212 20.39 -14.00 -3.30
C ARG A 212 20.82 -13.28 -2.03
N PRO A 213 22.14 -13.16 -1.79
CA PRO A 213 22.65 -12.33 -0.70
C PRO A 213 22.17 -10.88 -0.85
N ARG A 214 21.76 -10.26 0.25
CA ARG A 214 21.37 -8.85 0.29
C ARG A 214 22.55 -7.96 -0.14
N PRO A 215 22.37 -7.04 -1.11
CA PRO A 215 23.40 -6.07 -1.48
C PRO A 215 23.62 -5.03 -0.38
N ALA A 216 24.74 -4.30 -0.45
CA ALA A 216 25.04 -3.24 0.51
C ALA A 216 24.15 -1.98 0.34
N VAL A 217 23.59 -1.79 -0.86
CA VAL A 217 22.67 -0.71 -1.20
C VAL A 217 21.51 -1.32 -1.98
N ALA A 218 20.28 -1.06 -1.56
CA ALA A 218 19.09 -1.52 -2.26
C ALA A 218 18.98 -0.85 -3.63
N SER A 219 18.64 -1.65 -4.66
CA SER A 219 18.43 -1.14 -6.02
C SER A 219 17.03 -0.56 -6.22
N HIS A 220 16.11 -0.89 -5.35
CA HIS A 220 14.67 -0.61 -5.45
C HIS A 220 14.00 -1.18 -6.72
N HIS A 221 14.67 -2.05 -7.49
CA HIS A 221 14.01 -2.76 -8.57
C HIS A 221 13.03 -3.80 -8.03
N GLY A 222 11.83 -3.81 -8.58
CA GLY A 222 10.74 -4.67 -8.14
C GLY A 222 9.98 -5.31 -9.27
N ASP A 223 9.18 -6.31 -8.91
CA ASP A 223 8.18 -6.94 -9.77
C ASP A 223 6.97 -7.36 -8.91
N LEU A 224 5.89 -7.79 -9.53
CA LEU A 224 4.64 -8.14 -8.90
C LEU A 224 4.26 -9.59 -9.18
N VAL A 225 3.77 -10.29 -8.15
CA VAL A 225 3.09 -11.58 -8.27
C VAL A 225 1.68 -11.45 -7.73
N GLU A 226 0.69 -11.79 -8.57
CA GLU A 226 -0.71 -11.81 -8.20
C GLU A 226 -1.10 -13.15 -7.59
N PHE A 227 -2.03 -13.13 -6.62
CA PHE A 227 -2.66 -14.32 -6.08
C PHE A 227 -4.11 -14.02 -5.69
N ARG A 228 -4.86 -15.08 -5.41
CA ARG A 228 -6.27 -14.95 -5.08
C ARG A 228 -6.64 -15.87 -3.93
N VAL A 229 -7.49 -15.36 -3.03
CA VAL A 229 -8.15 -16.15 -1.99
C VAL A 229 -9.61 -16.35 -2.40
N ASP A 230 -10.01 -17.60 -2.56
CA ASP A 230 -11.33 -17.93 -3.06
C ASP A 230 -12.47 -17.52 -2.11
N PRO A 231 -13.67 -17.20 -2.64
CA PRO A 231 -14.81 -16.74 -1.84
C PRO A 231 -15.19 -17.67 -0.69
N GLY A 232 -15.04 -18.99 -0.88
CA GLY A 232 -15.33 -19.98 0.16
C GLY A 232 -14.38 -19.89 1.34
N LEU A 233 -13.07 -19.69 1.07
CA LEU A 233 -12.07 -19.48 2.09
C LEU A 233 -12.26 -18.11 2.77
N VAL A 234 -12.55 -17.06 1.99
CA VAL A 234 -12.85 -15.72 2.52
C VAL A 234 -14.00 -15.79 3.52
N ALA A 235 -15.08 -16.52 3.19
CA ALA A 235 -16.22 -16.73 4.09
C ALA A 235 -15.81 -17.33 5.44
N SER A 236 -14.95 -18.35 5.39
CA SER A 236 -14.45 -19.01 6.62
C SER A 236 -13.51 -18.10 7.43
N LEU A 237 -12.71 -17.27 6.76
CA LEU A 237 -11.85 -16.27 7.40
C LEU A 237 -12.67 -15.16 8.06
N GLU A 238 -13.74 -14.68 7.42
CA GLU A 238 -14.69 -13.72 7.99
C GLU A 238 -15.38 -14.28 9.25
N GLU A 239 -15.79 -15.55 9.21
CA GLU A 239 -16.36 -16.23 10.39
C GLU A 239 -15.34 -16.39 11.52
N LEU A 240 -14.09 -16.68 11.20
CA LEU A 240 -13.00 -16.76 12.18
C LEU A 240 -12.73 -15.37 12.79
N ALA A 241 -12.64 -14.33 11.95
CA ALA A 241 -12.45 -12.95 12.37
C ALA A 241 -13.56 -12.50 13.33
N ALA A 242 -14.83 -12.72 12.95
CA ALA A 242 -15.98 -12.37 13.78
C ALA A 242 -15.99 -13.09 15.14
N ARG A 243 -15.71 -14.40 15.17
CA ARG A 243 -15.63 -15.19 16.42
C ARG A 243 -14.49 -14.75 17.34
N SER A 244 -13.41 -14.22 16.76
CA SER A 244 -12.23 -13.76 17.50
C SER A 244 -12.25 -12.25 17.77
N GLU A 245 -13.34 -11.56 17.41
CA GLU A 245 -13.46 -10.10 17.50
C GLU A 245 -12.32 -9.36 16.80
N CYS A 246 -11.87 -9.87 15.67
CA CYS A 246 -10.77 -9.36 14.87
C CYS A 246 -11.25 -8.82 13.52
N THR A 247 -10.44 -7.97 12.89
CA THR A 247 -10.65 -7.57 11.50
C THR A 247 -10.01 -8.60 10.55
N MET A 248 -10.40 -8.58 9.27
CA MET A 248 -9.75 -9.40 8.25
C MET A 248 -8.26 -9.09 8.14
N SER A 249 -7.87 -7.82 8.22
CA SER A 249 -6.47 -7.42 8.24
C SER A 249 -5.68 -8.12 9.35
N MET A 250 -6.20 -8.16 10.58
CA MET A 250 -5.56 -8.85 11.71
C MET A 250 -5.38 -10.36 11.46
N VAL A 251 -6.37 -11.02 10.82
CA VAL A 251 -6.29 -12.45 10.46
C VAL A 251 -5.18 -12.68 9.45
N PHE A 252 -5.09 -11.84 8.40
CA PHE A 252 -4.04 -11.94 7.39
C PHE A 252 -2.65 -11.60 7.94
N GLN A 253 -2.53 -10.61 8.83
CA GLN A 253 -1.29 -10.28 9.53
C GLN A 253 -0.80 -11.43 10.41
N ALA A 254 -1.70 -12.05 11.19
CA ALA A 254 -1.39 -13.22 11.99
C ALA A 254 -0.93 -14.41 11.13
N ALA A 255 -1.63 -14.67 10.02
CA ALA A 255 -1.27 -15.73 9.07
C ALA A 255 0.08 -15.48 8.38
N LEU A 256 0.37 -14.21 8.03
CA LEU A 256 1.67 -13.83 7.48
C LEU A 256 2.80 -14.05 8.49
N GLY A 257 2.59 -13.67 9.75
CA GLY A 257 3.56 -13.95 10.82
C GLY A 257 3.84 -15.45 10.97
N VAL A 258 2.80 -16.30 10.92
CA VAL A 258 2.95 -17.76 10.96
C VAL A 258 3.70 -18.29 9.73
N LEU A 259 3.39 -17.78 8.52
CA LEU A 259 4.14 -18.15 7.33
C LEU A 259 5.62 -17.81 7.46
N LEU A 260 5.96 -16.58 7.85
CA LEU A 260 7.34 -16.12 7.99
C LEU A 260 8.10 -16.91 9.06
N PHE A 261 7.43 -17.28 10.16
CA PHE A 261 7.99 -18.19 11.16
C PHE A 261 8.41 -19.52 10.55
N HIS A 262 7.55 -20.16 9.76
CA HIS A 262 7.88 -21.43 9.08
C HIS A 262 8.97 -21.28 8.03
N LEU A 263 9.20 -20.09 7.52
CA LEU A 263 10.27 -19.77 6.59
C LEU A 263 11.59 -19.36 7.27
N GLY A 264 11.63 -19.39 8.60
CA GLY A 264 12.87 -19.17 9.36
C GLY A 264 13.05 -17.76 9.92
N ALA A 265 12.04 -16.90 9.82
CA ALA A 265 12.10 -15.51 10.31
C ALA A 265 12.12 -15.38 11.84
N GLY A 266 12.05 -16.50 12.58
CA GLY A 266 12.02 -16.49 14.05
C GLY A 266 10.60 -16.41 14.61
N ARG A 267 10.52 -16.20 15.94
CA ARG A 267 9.23 -16.18 16.68
C ARG A 267 8.73 -14.77 17.01
N ASP A 268 9.46 -13.78 16.65
CA ASP A 268 9.18 -12.36 16.82
C ASP A 268 9.29 -11.70 15.44
N VAL A 269 8.15 -11.46 14.82
CA VAL A 269 8.09 -11.10 13.41
C VAL A 269 7.50 -9.67 13.26
N PRO A 270 8.36 -8.67 13.02
CA PRO A 270 7.88 -7.33 12.72
C PRO A 270 7.29 -7.27 11.31
N VAL A 271 6.06 -6.79 11.22
CA VAL A 271 5.33 -6.56 9.97
C VAL A 271 4.87 -5.10 9.92
N GLY A 272 5.31 -4.36 8.91
CA GLY A 272 4.80 -3.02 8.65
C GLY A 272 3.34 -3.07 8.20
N SER A 273 2.56 -2.08 8.60
CA SER A 273 1.19 -1.94 8.12
C SER A 273 0.82 -0.46 7.96
N PRO A 274 0.15 -0.09 6.87
CA PRO A 274 -0.35 1.27 6.71
C PRO A 274 -1.59 1.48 7.57
N ILE A 275 -1.79 2.73 7.99
CA ILE A 275 -3.00 3.21 8.62
C ILE A 275 -3.49 4.45 7.89
N ALA A 276 -4.81 4.54 7.64
CA ALA A 276 -5.38 5.52 6.72
C ALA A 276 -5.19 6.98 7.16
N GLY A 277 -5.05 7.26 8.47
CA GLY A 277 -4.82 8.59 9.00
C GLY A 277 -5.98 9.59 8.82
N ARG A 278 -7.15 9.12 8.38
CA ARG A 278 -8.37 9.94 8.23
C ARG A 278 -9.26 9.74 9.45
N VAL A 279 -8.95 10.46 10.52
CA VAL A 279 -9.64 10.34 11.80
C VAL A 279 -10.85 11.27 11.96
N ASP A 280 -11.06 12.19 11.00
CA ASP A 280 -12.17 13.12 10.97
C ASP A 280 -12.92 13.02 9.64
N ALA A 281 -14.26 13.02 9.68
CA ALA A 281 -15.13 12.93 8.51
C ALA A 281 -14.91 14.09 7.50
N ALA A 282 -14.38 15.24 7.94
CA ALA A 282 -14.03 16.34 7.05
C ALA A 282 -12.92 15.98 6.06
N LEU A 283 -12.14 14.92 6.34
CA LEU A 283 -11.05 14.44 5.49
C LEU A 283 -11.49 13.40 4.44
N ASP A 284 -12.72 12.83 4.56
CA ASP A 284 -13.17 11.70 3.75
C ASP A 284 -13.21 12.00 2.24
N ASP A 285 -13.55 13.23 1.86
CA ASP A 285 -13.65 13.66 0.46
C ASP A 285 -12.37 14.33 -0.08
N LEU A 286 -11.31 14.41 0.73
CA LEU A 286 -10.04 14.98 0.28
C LEU A 286 -9.22 13.97 -0.54
N VAL A 287 -8.51 14.48 -1.54
CA VAL A 287 -7.37 13.80 -2.15
C VAL A 287 -6.11 14.33 -1.46
N GLY A 288 -5.27 13.43 -0.93
CA GLY A 288 -4.07 13.79 -0.19
C GLY A 288 -3.31 12.56 0.32
N PHE A 289 -2.17 12.79 0.95
CA PHE A 289 -1.37 11.74 1.55
C PHE A 289 -1.50 11.77 3.08
N PHE A 290 -2.41 10.95 3.61
CA PHE A 290 -2.72 10.89 5.05
C PHE A 290 -2.12 9.65 5.73
N VAL A 291 -1.70 8.67 4.94
CA VAL A 291 -1.24 7.37 5.44
C VAL A 291 -0.01 7.52 6.34
N ASN A 292 -0.14 6.98 7.55
CA ASN A 292 0.99 6.69 8.42
C ASN A 292 1.35 5.20 8.37
N THR A 293 2.48 4.82 8.93
CA THR A 293 2.95 3.43 9.03
C THR A 293 3.12 3.07 10.49
N TRP A 294 2.72 1.87 10.85
CA TRP A 294 2.99 1.29 12.15
C TRP A 294 3.60 -0.11 12.02
N VAL A 295 4.22 -0.61 13.06
CA VAL A 295 4.86 -1.92 13.09
C VAL A 295 4.11 -2.84 14.02
N LEU A 296 3.52 -3.90 13.45
CA LEU A 296 2.97 -5.01 14.21
C LEU A 296 4.07 -6.02 14.52
N ARG A 297 4.36 -6.24 15.77
CA ARG A 297 5.29 -7.27 16.23
C ARG A 297 4.52 -8.54 16.55
N VAL A 298 4.48 -9.48 15.59
CA VAL A 298 3.74 -10.74 15.75
C VAL A 298 4.55 -11.68 16.67
N ASP A 299 4.07 -11.87 17.90
CA ASP A 299 4.67 -12.74 18.89
C ASP A 299 4.18 -14.20 18.76
N LEU A 300 5.07 -15.08 18.35
CA LEU A 300 4.86 -16.51 18.15
C LEU A 300 5.57 -17.37 19.20
N SER A 301 5.99 -16.77 20.31
CA SER A 301 6.68 -17.44 21.40
C SER A 301 5.78 -18.44 22.13
N GLY A 302 6.38 -19.52 22.69
CA GLY A 302 5.68 -20.52 23.49
C GLY A 302 4.84 -21.52 22.67
N SER A 303 5.05 -21.61 21.34
CA SER A 303 4.30 -22.53 20.45
C SER A 303 2.77 -22.38 20.59
N PRO A 304 2.21 -21.17 20.41
CA PRO A 304 0.79 -20.91 20.58
C PRO A 304 -0.05 -21.62 19.53
N SER A 305 -1.35 -21.72 19.76
CA SER A 305 -2.34 -21.98 18.71
C SER A 305 -2.53 -20.72 17.85
N PHE A 306 -3.10 -20.88 16.64
CA PHE A 306 -3.41 -19.72 15.81
C PHE A 306 -4.41 -18.76 16.48
N ALA A 307 -5.39 -19.31 17.23
CA ALA A 307 -6.33 -18.49 18.00
C ALA A 307 -5.63 -17.61 19.07
N GLU A 308 -4.58 -18.15 19.73
CA GLU A 308 -3.76 -17.38 20.68
C GLU A 308 -2.93 -16.30 19.96
N VAL A 309 -2.35 -16.62 18.80
CA VAL A 309 -1.64 -15.62 17.96
C VAL A 309 -2.57 -14.50 17.56
N LEU A 310 -3.79 -14.84 17.10
CA LEU A 310 -4.79 -13.85 16.69
C LEU A 310 -5.20 -12.95 17.85
N GLY A 311 -5.35 -13.50 19.07
CA GLY A 311 -5.59 -12.70 20.27
C GLY A 311 -4.45 -11.71 20.57
N ARG A 312 -3.19 -12.12 20.45
CA ARG A 312 -2.00 -11.26 20.62
C ARG A 312 -1.95 -10.16 19.54
N VAL A 313 -2.22 -10.53 18.28
CA VAL A 313 -2.27 -9.56 17.17
C VAL A 313 -3.35 -8.53 17.40
N ARG A 314 -4.55 -8.95 17.85
CA ARG A 314 -5.65 -8.04 18.17
C ARG A 314 -5.27 -7.04 19.26
N GLU A 315 -4.69 -7.50 20.35
CA GLU A 315 -4.26 -6.65 21.47
C GLU A 315 -3.26 -5.58 20.98
N LYS A 316 -2.23 -6.00 20.25
CA LYS A 316 -1.20 -5.09 19.73
C LYS A 316 -1.74 -4.13 18.68
N ALA A 317 -2.63 -4.58 17.79
CA ALA A 317 -3.23 -3.72 16.78
C ALA A 317 -4.13 -2.64 17.41
N LEU A 318 -4.92 -2.97 18.44
CA LEU A 318 -5.73 -1.99 19.14
C LEU A 318 -4.86 -0.95 19.86
N ALA A 319 -3.81 -1.41 20.56
CA ALA A 319 -2.85 -0.48 21.18
C ALA A 319 -2.13 0.41 20.15
N ALA A 320 -1.79 -0.12 18.96
CA ALA A 320 -1.21 0.66 17.89
C ALA A 320 -2.17 1.72 17.33
N TYR A 321 -3.47 1.41 17.22
CA TYR A 321 -4.48 2.40 16.80
C TYR A 321 -4.64 3.52 17.82
N ASP A 322 -4.50 3.25 19.11
CA ASP A 322 -4.51 4.28 20.15
C ASP A 322 -3.25 5.18 20.11
N ASN A 323 -2.21 4.76 19.37
CA ASN A 323 -0.91 5.45 19.25
C ASN A 323 -0.53 5.70 17.79
N GLN A 324 -1.52 6.00 16.92
CA GLN A 324 -1.34 6.06 15.48
C GLN A 324 -0.93 7.44 14.93
N ASP A 325 -1.00 8.52 15.74
CA ASP A 325 -0.83 9.88 15.25
C ASP A 325 0.64 10.24 15.07
N VAL A 326 1.53 9.68 15.91
CA VAL A 326 2.96 9.93 15.80
C VAL A 326 3.51 9.43 14.47
N PRO A 327 4.23 10.26 13.71
CA PRO A 327 4.82 9.85 12.44
C PRO A 327 5.84 8.73 12.60
N PHE A 328 5.82 7.76 11.67
CA PHE A 328 6.75 6.63 11.68
C PHE A 328 8.23 7.06 11.70
N GLU A 329 8.56 8.14 10.99
CA GLU A 329 9.92 8.69 10.94
C GLU A 329 10.40 9.14 12.32
N ARG A 330 9.50 9.74 13.12
CA ARG A 330 9.83 10.14 14.50
C ARG A 330 10.08 8.91 15.39
N VAL A 331 9.31 7.84 15.16
CA VAL A 331 9.54 6.56 15.83
C VAL A 331 10.93 6.00 15.48
N VAL A 332 11.29 6.00 14.19
CA VAL A 332 12.62 5.56 13.71
C VAL A 332 13.74 6.43 14.31
N GLU A 333 13.61 7.76 14.32
CA GLU A 333 14.60 8.65 14.87
C GLU A 333 14.85 8.42 16.37
N VAL A 334 13.78 8.21 17.13
CA VAL A 334 13.83 8.00 18.57
C VAL A 334 14.40 6.62 18.94
N LEU A 335 14.04 5.59 18.18
CA LEU A 335 14.60 4.24 18.35
C LEU A 335 16.04 4.15 17.86
N ASN A 336 16.42 5.00 16.92
CA ASN A 336 17.75 5.08 16.31
C ASN A 336 18.31 3.70 15.94
N PRO A 337 17.59 2.89 15.12
CA PRO A 337 18.07 1.59 14.67
C PRO A 337 19.36 1.71 13.86
N GLU A 338 20.01 0.59 13.57
CA GLU A 338 21.17 0.59 12.70
C GLU A 338 20.82 1.16 11.32
N ARG A 339 21.52 2.21 10.91
CA ARG A 339 21.27 2.85 9.60
C ARG A 339 21.81 1.99 8.48
N SER A 340 20.94 1.56 7.60
CA SER A 340 21.27 0.75 6.43
C SER A 340 20.69 1.37 5.16
N THR A 341 21.44 1.31 4.08
CA THR A 341 20.95 1.59 2.72
C THR A 341 20.47 0.31 2.02
N ALA A 342 20.58 -0.83 2.70
CA ALA A 342 20.23 -2.14 2.14
C ALA A 342 18.81 -2.60 2.46
N TYR A 343 18.15 -2.00 3.47
CA TYR A 343 16.82 -2.38 3.91
C TYR A 343 16.13 -1.26 4.72
N ASN A 344 14.80 -1.31 4.79
CA ASN A 344 14.02 -0.38 5.60
C ASN A 344 14.20 -0.66 7.11
N PRO A 345 14.30 0.38 7.94
CA PRO A 345 14.39 0.21 9.39
C PRO A 345 13.11 -0.40 9.97
N LEU A 346 13.27 -1.17 11.05
CA LEU A 346 12.24 -1.78 11.90
C LEU A 346 11.43 -2.92 11.25
N PHE A 347 11.26 -2.95 9.94
CA PHE A 347 10.59 -4.06 9.23
C PHE A 347 11.00 -4.10 7.75
N GLN A 348 10.97 -5.28 7.13
CA GLN A 348 11.27 -5.50 5.72
C GLN A 348 10.08 -6.11 4.97
N VAL A 349 9.06 -6.55 5.71
CA VAL A 349 7.81 -7.08 5.16
C VAL A 349 6.65 -6.19 5.58
N MET A 350 5.83 -5.77 4.61
CA MET A 350 4.63 -4.98 4.86
C MET A 350 3.38 -5.75 4.43
N LEU A 351 2.28 -5.58 5.16
CA LEU A 351 0.95 -6.01 4.74
C LEU A 351 0.00 -4.81 4.72
N ALA A 352 -0.47 -4.47 3.53
CA ALA A 352 -1.46 -3.43 3.29
C ALA A 352 -2.82 -4.07 2.99
N TRP A 353 -3.83 -3.74 3.79
CA TRP A 353 -5.21 -4.12 3.55
C TRP A 353 -5.98 -2.91 3.04
N GLN A 354 -6.40 -2.95 1.77
CA GLN A 354 -7.16 -1.88 1.16
C GLN A 354 -8.65 -2.02 1.45
N ASN A 355 -9.21 -1.04 2.14
CA ASN A 355 -10.65 -0.98 2.45
C ASN A 355 -11.45 -0.34 1.32
N THR A 356 -10.80 0.29 0.36
CA THR A 356 -11.40 1.05 -0.72
C THR A 356 -11.95 0.14 -1.82
N SER A 357 -13.20 0.35 -2.17
CA SER A 357 -13.75 -0.17 -3.41
C SER A 357 -13.22 0.67 -4.58
N TYR A 358 -12.34 0.12 -5.39
CA TYR A 358 -11.94 0.74 -6.68
C TYR A 358 -13.09 0.93 -7.68
N SER A 359 -14.32 0.56 -7.29
CA SER A 359 -15.53 0.61 -8.13
C SER A 359 -16.15 1.99 -8.29
N ALA A 360 -15.50 3.05 -7.84
CA ALA A 360 -16.13 4.37 -7.77
C ALA A 360 -16.14 5.15 -9.10
N LEU A 361 -15.43 4.72 -10.15
CA LEU A 361 -15.46 5.43 -11.43
C LEU A 361 -16.52 4.83 -12.35
N GLU A 362 -17.69 5.45 -12.39
CA GLU A 362 -18.75 5.15 -13.33
C GLU A 362 -18.84 6.26 -14.38
N LEU A 363 -18.43 5.97 -15.60
CA LEU A 363 -18.54 6.89 -16.72
C LEU A 363 -19.80 6.57 -17.52
N GLU A 364 -20.66 7.57 -17.77
CA GLU A 364 -21.92 7.42 -18.49
C GLU A 364 -21.70 6.83 -19.90
N GLY A 365 -22.21 5.61 -20.13
CA GLY A 365 -22.10 4.91 -21.40
C GLY A 365 -20.76 4.25 -21.68
N VAL A 366 -19.88 4.13 -20.66
CA VAL A 366 -18.56 3.53 -20.76
C VAL A 366 -18.36 2.51 -19.63
N SER A 367 -18.02 1.29 -20.00
CA SER A 367 -17.59 0.28 -19.03
C SER A 367 -16.15 0.54 -18.61
N VAL A 368 -15.89 0.59 -17.31
CA VAL A 368 -14.56 0.84 -16.75
C VAL A 368 -14.05 -0.42 -16.08
N THR A 369 -12.83 -0.82 -16.42
CA THR A 369 -12.12 -1.93 -15.77
C THR A 369 -10.73 -1.45 -15.37
N GLN A 370 -10.35 -1.63 -14.12
CA GLN A 370 -9.00 -1.33 -13.67
C GLN A 370 -8.05 -2.44 -14.07
N GLU A 371 -6.86 -2.07 -14.52
CA GLU A 371 -5.74 -2.98 -14.81
C GLU A 371 -4.63 -2.74 -13.80
N ILE A 372 -3.95 -3.81 -13.40
CA ILE A 372 -2.80 -3.73 -12.51
C ILE A 372 -1.58 -3.30 -13.32
N ALA A 373 -0.87 -2.30 -12.84
CA ALA A 373 0.38 -1.86 -13.46
C ALA A 373 1.43 -1.64 -12.37
N GLY A 374 2.49 -2.40 -12.43
CA GLY A 374 3.65 -2.24 -11.55
C GLY A 374 4.53 -1.08 -12.00
N THR A 375 5.13 -0.40 -11.03
CA THR A 375 6.11 0.67 -11.27
C THR A 375 7.49 0.14 -11.69
N GLY A 376 7.71 -1.19 -11.63
CA GLY A 376 9.02 -1.82 -11.79
C GLY A 376 9.94 -1.60 -10.58
N THR A 377 9.38 -1.13 -9.46
CA THR A 377 10.12 -0.83 -8.23
C THR A 377 9.56 -1.60 -7.05
N ALA A 378 10.36 -1.74 -5.98
CA ALA A 378 9.93 -2.30 -4.70
C ALA A 378 10.35 -1.38 -3.55
N ARG A 379 9.40 -1.06 -2.68
CA ARG A 379 9.62 -0.23 -1.49
C ARG A 379 10.21 -1.02 -0.35
N PHE A 380 9.86 -2.30 -0.27
CA PHE A 380 10.25 -3.23 0.80
C PHE A 380 10.80 -4.51 0.18
N ASP A 381 11.35 -5.39 0.99
CA ASP A 381 11.72 -6.71 0.51
C ASP A 381 10.49 -7.44 -0.04
N LEU A 382 9.37 -7.37 0.71
CA LEU A 382 8.06 -7.93 0.34
C LEU A 382 6.94 -6.97 0.81
N LEU A 383 6.03 -6.62 -0.08
CA LEU A 383 4.78 -5.92 0.25
C LEU A 383 3.59 -6.78 -0.20
N PHE A 384 2.80 -7.25 0.76
CA PHE A 384 1.52 -7.91 0.52
C PHE A 384 0.42 -6.85 0.46
N ASN A 385 -0.05 -6.55 -0.74
CA ASN A 385 -1.16 -5.62 -0.96
C ASN A 385 -2.44 -6.42 -1.22
N LEU A 386 -3.44 -6.27 -0.35
CA LEU A 386 -4.66 -7.08 -0.32
C LEU A 386 -5.88 -6.18 -0.48
N HIS A 387 -6.81 -6.56 -1.33
CA HIS A 387 -8.08 -5.88 -1.46
C HIS A 387 -9.25 -6.86 -1.64
N GLN A 388 -10.39 -6.49 -1.07
CA GLN A 388 -11.64 -7.22 -1.22
C GLN A 388 -12.68 -6.30 -1.85
N PRO A 389 -13.14 -6.57 -3.09
CA PRO A 389 -14.18 -5.77 -3.70
C PRO A 389 -15.46 -5.83 -2.86
N ARG A 390 -16.03 -4.68 -2.52
CA ARG A 390 -17.36 -4.61 -1.91
C ARG A 390 -18.40 -4.79 -3.00
N GLY A 391 -19.01 -5.97 -3.07
CA GLY A 391 -20.13 -6.24 -3.98
C GLY A 391 -21.47 -5.77 -3.37
N ASP A 392 -22.49 -5.61 -4.22
CA ASP A 392 -23.88 -5.44 -3.77
C ASP A 392 -24.25 -6.58 -2.82
N ALA A 393 -24.91 -6.25 -1.72
CA ALA A 393 -25.24 -7.12 -0.59
C ALA A 393 -26.08 -8.40 -0.94
N ALA A 394 -26.39 -8.64 -2.19
CA ALA A 394 -27.18 -9.76 -2.68
C ALA A 394 -26.40 -10.78 -3.55
N ALA A 395 -25.17 -10.52 -3.90
CA ALA A 395 -24.36 -11.42 -4.73
C ALA A 395 -23.23 -12.04 -3.92
N THR A 396 -22.93 -13.29 -4.19
CA THR A 396 -21.83 -14.15 -3.73
C THR A 396 -20.65 -13.35 -3.13
N ARG A 397 -20.20 -13.73 -1.91
CA ARG A 397 -19.03 -13.17 -1.24
C ARG A 397 -17.88 -13.00 -2.24
N ALA A 398 -17.27 -11.79 -2.26
CA ALA A 398 -16.20 -11.49 -3.18
C ALA A 398 -14.90 -12.21 -2.77
N PRO A 399 -14.03 -12.60 -3.71
CA PRO A 399 -12.69 -13.08 -3.39
C PRO A 399 -11.85 -11.96 -2.80
N VAL A 400 -10.77 -12.32 -2.10
CA VAL A 400 -9.68 -11.37 -1.83
C VAL A 400 -8.65 -11.52 -2.94
N PHE A 401 -8.31 -10.42 -3.57
CA PHE A 401 -7.19 -10.32 -4.50
C PHE A 401 -5.97 -9.84 -3.73
N GLY A 402 -4.85 -10.45 -4.02
CA GLY A 402 -3.56 -10.13 -3.42
C GLY A 402 -2.50 -9.92 -4.48
N GLU A 403 -1.60 -8.99 -4.21
CA GLU A 403 -0.41 -8.71 -4.98
C GLU A 403 0.78 -8.74 -4.01
N ILE A 404 1.86 -9.41 -4.40
CA ILE A 404 3.14 -9.34 -3.69
C ILE A 404 4.11 -8.55 -4.54
N GLU A 405 4.36 -7.28 -4.16
CA GLU A 405 5.50 -6.51 -4.66
C GLU A 405 6.75 -7.03 -3.96
N TYR A 406 7.82 -7.29 -4.71
CA TYR A 406 9.04 -7.85 -4.16
C TYR A 406 10.30 -7.26 -4.79
N ALA A 407 11.38 -7.19 -4.02
CA ALA A 407 12.69 -6.76 -4.48
C ALA A 407 13.33 -7.85 -5.35
N THR A 408 13.50 -7.60 -6.66
CA THR A 408 14.04 -8.57 -7.64
C THR A 408 15.50 -8.91 -7.42
N GLU A 409 16.23 -8.08 -6.70
CA GLU A 409 17.60 -8.36 -6.26
C GLU A 409 17.68 -9.40 -5.13
N LEU A 410 16.58 -9.65 -4.40
CA LEU A 410 16.50 -10.58 -3.29
C LEU A 410 15.78 -11.88 -3.65
N PHE A 411 14.74 -11.79 -4.48
CA PHE A 411 13.86 -12.91 -4.81
C PHE A 411 13.74 -13.14 -6.30
N ASP A 412 13.58 -14.41 -6.68
CA ASP A 412 13.13 -14.83 -8.00
C ASP A 412 11.59 -14.88 -8.02
N ARG A 413 11.00 -14.58 -9.17
CA ARG A 413 9.54 -14.62 -9.37
C ARG A 413 8.93 -15.95 -8.90
N VAL A 414 9.56 -17.07 -9.26
CA VAL A 414 9.09 -18.42 -8.87
C VAL A 414 9.06 -18.59 -7.35
N SER A 415 10.04 -18.07 -6.62
CA SER A 415 10.08 -18.13 -5.16
C SER A 415 8.93 -17.34 -4.53
N VAL A 416 8.58 -16.19 -5.11
CA VAL A 416 7.44 -15.38 -4.65
C VAL A 416 6.10 -16.02 -5.01
N GLU A 417 5.97 -16.67 -6.16
CA GLU A 417 4.79 -17.48 -6.53
C GLU A 417 4.56 -18.64 -5.54
N VAL A 418 5.64 -19.33 -5.15
CA VAL A 418 5.60 -20.37 -4.11
C VAL A 418 5.23 -19.77 -2.75
N LEU A 419 5.77 -18.60 -2.40
CA LEU A 419 5.43 -17.87 -1.18
C LEU A 419 3.94 -17.54 -1.11
N ALA A 420 3.37 -17.03 -2.19
CA ALA A 420 1.94 -16.74 -2.32
C ALA A 420 1.08 -17.99 -2.12
N ALA A 421 1.46 -19.10 -2.77
CA ALA A 421 0.75 -20.38 -2.61
C ALA A 421 0.81 -20.92 -1.18
N ARG A 422 1.96 -20.80 -0.52
CA ARG A 422 2.13 -21.18 0.90
C ARG A 422 1.30 -20.28 1.82
N PHE A 423 1.21 -18.98 1.53
CA PHE A 423 0.37 -18.06 2.28
C PHE A 423 -1.11 -18.48 2.24
N VAL A 424 -1.63 -18.74 1.05
CA VAL A 424 -3.02 -19.23 0.89
C VAL A 424 -3.22 -20.56 1.63
N ARG A 425 -2.22 -21.46 1.65
CA ARG A 425 -2.29 -22.71 2.40
C ARG A 425 -2.32 -22.50 3.91
N VAL A 426 -1.55 -21.58 4.45
CA VAL A 426 -1.64 -21.19 5.87
C VAL A 426 -3.07 -20.73 6.18
N LEU A 427 -3.64 -19.83 5.35
CA LEU A 427 -5.03 -19.37 5.51
C LEU A 427 -6.04 -20.52 5.54
N GLN A 428 -5.88 -21.53 4.66
CA GLN A 428 -6.74 -22.72 4.64
C GLN A 428 -6.68 -23.56 5.92
N GLN A 429 -5.46 -23.72 6.47
CA GLN A 429 -5.28 -24.55 7.67
C GLN A 429 -5.75 -23.84 8.93
N VAL A 430 -5.53 -22.55 9.06
CA VAL A 430 -5.92 -21.79 10.26
C VAL A 430 -7.45 -21.67 10.40
N VAL A 431 -8.21 -21.67 9.31
CA VAL A 431 -9.69 -21.73 9.39
C VAL A 431 -10.19 -23.13 9.73
N SER A 432 -9.49 -24.17 9.26
CA SER A 432 -9.89 -25.58 9.52
C SER A 432 -9.68 -25.95 10.97
N THR A 433 -8.61 -25.48 11.60
CA THR A 433 -8.22 -25.88 12.96
C THR A 433 -7.55 -24.72 13.71
N PRO A 434 -8.29 -23.66 14.10
CA PRO A 434 -7.73 -22.48 14.75
C PRO A 434 -7.05 -22.77 16.10
N SER A 435 -7.45 -23.85 16.77
CA SER A 435 -6.88 -24.32 18.04
C SER A 435 -5.61 -25.16 17.87
N ALA A 436 -5.23 -25.52 16.63
CA ALA A 436 -3.98 -26.24 16.39
C ALA A 436 -2.77 -25.33 16.68
N ARG A 437 -1.70 -25.93 17.20
CA ARG A 437 -0.42 -25.23 17.43
C ARG A 437 0.18 -24.82 16.10
N ILE A 438 0.75 -23.63 16.05
CA ILE A 438 1.36 -23.10 14.82
C ILE A 438 2.50 -23.98 14.30
N ASP A 439 3.26 -24.64 15.18
CA ASP A 439 4.34 -25.56 14.81
C ASP A 439 3.85 -26.76 13.95
N GLY A 440 2.55 -27.09 14.01
CA GLY A 440 1.93 -28.18 13.26
C GLY A 440 1.32 -27.76 11.90
N ILE A 441 1.38 -26.48 11.55
CA ILE A 441 0.88 -25.97 10.26
C ILE A 441 1.84 -26.42 9.15
N ASP A 442 1.30 -27.08 8.12
CA ASP A 442 2.07 -27.56 6.98
C ASP A 442 2.06 -26.54 5.84
N VAL A 443 3.15 -25.83 5.66
CA VAL A 443 3.29 -24.82 4.59
C VAL A 443 3.67 -25.42 3.24
N LEU A 444 4.10 -26.71 3.18
CA LEU A 444 4.51 -27.35 1.94
C LEU A 444 3.33 -28.00 1.23
N SER A 445 3.33 -28.00 -0.09
CA SER A 445 2.42 -28.83 -0.89
C SER A 445 2.85 -30.32 -0.81
N VAL A 446 1.94 -31.20 -1.21
CA VAL A 446 2.26 -32.62 -1.33
C VAL A 446 3.38 -32.84 -2.35
N GLU A 447 3.35 -32.09 -3.43
CA GLU A 447 4.34 -32.10 -4.50
C GLU A 447 5.70 -31.58 -4.00
N GLU A 448 5.75 -30.43 -3.32
CA GLU A 448 6.97 -29.88 -2.71
C GLU A 448 7.58 -30.86 -1.70
N ARG A 449 6.74 -31.44 -0.82
CA ARG A 449 7.17 -32.42 0.15
C ARG A 449 7.77 -33.67 -0.52
N ASN A 450 7.11 -34.19 -1.56
CA ASN A 450 7.61 -35.34 -2.32
C ASN A 450 8.92 -35.02 -3.04
N TRP A 451 9.04 -33.83 -3.62
CA TRP A 451 10.26 -33.38 -4.25
C TRP A 451 11.42 -33.30 -3.24
N LEU A 452 11.21 -32.65 -2.11
CA LEU A 452 12.22 -32.53 -1.04
C LEU A 452 12.67 -33.89 -0.49
N LEU A 453 11.74 -34.83 -0.28
CA LEU A 453 12.03 -36.13 0.35
C LEU A 453 12.58 -37.17 -0.63
N ARG A 454 12.22 -37.11 -1.91
CA ARG A 454 12.52 -38.19 -2.86
C ARG A 454 13.49 -37.80 -3.95
N GLU A 455 13.43 -36.55 -4.44
CA GLU A 455 14.23 -36.08 -5.58
C GLU A 455 15.48 -35.34 -5.11
N LEU A 456 15.33 -34.43 -4.15
CA LEU A 456 16.45 -33.68 -3.61
C LEU A 456 17.33 -34.52 -2.65
N ASN A 457 16.72 -35.52 -1.96
CA ASN A 457 17.43 -36.46 -1.07
C ASN A 457 17.31 -37.91 -1.57
N PRO A 458 17.96 -38.28 -2.69
CA PRO A 458 17.83 -39.62 -3.25
C PRO A 458 18.55 -40.73 -2.46
N VAL A 459 19.23 -40.41 -1.35
CA VAL A 459 19.98 -41.36 -0.55
C VAL A 459 19.03 -42.28 0.25
N ARG A 460 18.80 -43.48 -0.25
CA ARG A 460 18.16 -44.56 0.52
C ARG A 460 19.20 -45.15 1.49
N VAL A 461 19.10 -44.82 2.76
CA VAL A 461 19.82 -45.54 3.81
C VAL A 461 19.00 -46.80 4.14
N GLU A 462 19.54 -47.98 3.84
CA GLU A 462 18.99 -49.24 4.38
C GLU A 462 19.20 -49.23 5.90
N VAL A 463 18.11 -49.09 6.64
CA VAL A 463 18.15 -49.25 8.08
C VAL A 463 18.19 -50.76 8.36
N PRO A 464 19.23 -51.29 9.00
CA PRO A 464 19.25 -52.71 9.36
C PRO A 464 18.07 -53.02 10.28
N GLU A 465 17.25 -54.01 9.92
CA GLU A 465 16.24 -54.56 10.83
C GLU A 465 16.93 -55.10 12.07
N ARG A 466 16.49 -54.66 13.28
CA ARG A 466 16.91 -55.18 14.57
C ARG A 466 16.10 -56.39 14.95
#